data_24fe69ab0d85b8cbca0cbca74ced226f
#
_entry.id   24fe69ab0d85b8cbca0cbca74ced226f
#
_cell.length_a   1.000
_cell.length_b   1.000
_cell.length_c   1.000
_cell.angle_alpha   90.00
_cell.angle_beta   90.00
_cell.angle_gamma   90.00
#
_symmetry.space_group_name_H-M   'P 1'
#
loop_
_entity.id
_entity.type
_entity.pdbx_description
1 polymer ?
#
loop_
_entity_poly.entity_id
_entity_poly.type
_entity_poly.pdbx_seq_one_letter_code
_entity_poly.pdbx_strand_id
1 'polypeptide(L)'
;QDDDTVLLVREYAAGVHRYELGLVKGRIDAGETPEQAADRELKEEAGFGARRIDVLRALTLAPTYMSHQSWLVVARDLYPERLPGDEPEELEVVPWKLQDLDRLMLREDFSEGRSLAALFIAREWLKERT
;
A
#
# COMPACT_ATOMS: atom_id res chain seq x y z
N GLN A 1 -4.64 12.05 -8.00
CA GLN A 1 -5.54 11.52 -6.99
C GLN A 1 -5.67 12.50 -5.85
N ASP A 2 -6.83 12.55 -5.24
CA ASP A 2 -7.09 13.42 -4.10
C ASP A 2 -6.92 12.61 -2.80
N ASP A 3 -7.05 13.29 -1.66
CA ASP A 3 -6.81 12.69 -0.36
C ASP A 3 -7.98 11.84 0.14
N ASP A 4 -9.09 11.75 -0.61
CA ASP A 4 -10.22 10.91 -0.24
C ASP A 4 -10.29 9.59 -1.00
N THR A 5 -9.30 9.31 -1.85
CA THR A 5 -9.25 8.10 -2.65
C THR A 5 -7.90 7.42 -2.44
N VAL A 6 -7.93 6.12 -2.15
CA VAL A 6 -6.72 5.31 -2.02
C VAL A 6 -6.61 4.41 -3.25
N LEU A 7 -5.37 4.16 -3.69
CA LEU A 7 -5.12 3.22 -4.78
C LEU A 7 -4.78 1.86 -4.20
N LEU A 8 -5.56 0.86 -4.60
CA LEU A 8 -5.30 -0.54 -4.26
C LEU A 8 -4.75 -1.24 -5.50
N VAL A 9 -4.12 -2.37 -5.30
CA VAL A 9 -3.69 -3.23 -6.41
C VAL A 9 -4.32 -4.60 -6.25
N ARG A 10 -4.65 -5.22 -7.38
CA ARG A 10 -5.15 -6.60 -7.41
C ARG A 10 -4.01 -7.48 -7.89
N GLU A 11 -3.71 -8.49 -7.08
CA GLU A 11 -2.56 -9.35 -7.32
C GLU A 11 -2.92 -10.79 -6.99
N TYR A 12 -2.39 -11.74 -7.77
CA TYR A 12 -2.60 -13.15 -7.46
C TYR A 12 -1.80 -13.53 -6.21
N ALA A 13 -2.51 -14.05 -5.21
CA ALA A 13 -1.91 -14.45 -3.94
C ALA A 13 -1.80 -15.97 -3.91
N ALA A 14 -0.59 -16.50 -4.16
CA ALA A 14 -0.36 -17.94 -4.28
C ALA A 14 -0.68 -18.70 -2.99
N GLY A 15 -0.49 -18.07 -1.83
CA GLY A 15 -0.76 -18.72 -0.55
C GLY A 15 -2.22 -19.06 -0.32
N VAL A 16 -3.12 -18.32 -0.96
CA VAL A 16 -4.57 -18.58 -0.83
C VAL A 16 -5.21 -18.94 -2.17
N HIS A 17 -4.41 -19.04 -3.23
CA HIS A 17 -4.84 -19.47 -4.57
C HIS A 17 -5.97 -18.64 -5.16
N ARG A 18 -5.89 -17.31 -4.99
CA ARG A 18 -6.90 -16.39 -5.56
C ARG A 18 -6.29 -15.02 -5.72
N TYR A 19 -6.99 -14.16 -6.50
CA TYR A 19 -6.63 -12.75 -6.59
C TYR A 19 -7.10 -12.03 -5.34
N GLU A 20 -6.24 -11.13 -4.83
CA GLU A 20 -6.50 -10.36 -3.62
C GLU A 20 -6.31 -8.89 -3.90
N LEU A 21 -7.11 -8.05 -3.23
CA LEU A 21 -6.87 -6.62 -3.18
C LEU A 21 -5.90 -6.33 -2.03
N GLY A 22 -5.04 -5.35 -2.22
CA GLY A 22 -4.12 -4.95 -1.16
C GLY A 22 -3.51 -3.60 -1.46
N LEU A 23 -2.66 -3.14 -0.56
CA LEU A 23 -1.87 -1.93 -0.77
C LEU A 23 -0.61 -2.28 -1.54
N VAL A 24 -0.01 -1.27 -2.18
CA VAL A 24 1.31 -1.43 -2.79
C VAL A 24 2.29 -1.83 -1.69
N LYS A 25 3.02 -2.90 -1.92
CA LYS A 25 3.99 -3.45 -0.97
C LYS A 25 5.27 -3.82 -1.69
N GLY A 26 6.38 -3.73 -0.98
CA GLY A 26 7.64 -4.17 -1.51
C GLY A 26 8.72 -4.10 -0.46
N ARG A 27 9.93 -4.43 -0.86
CA ARG A 27 11.09 -4.47 0.04
C ARG A 27 11.89 -3.17 -0.09
N ILE A 28 12.54 -2.82 1.02
CA ILE A 28 13.53 -1.74 1.00
C ILE A 28 14.85 -2.36 0.53
N ASP A 29 15.34 -1.88 -0.61
CA ASP A 29 16.61 -2.36 -1.16
C ASP A 29 17.78 -1.73 -0.40
N ALA A 30 18.95 -2.33 -0.51
CA ALA A 30 20.15 -1.82 0.13
C ALA A 30 20.40 -0.37 -0.30
N GLY A 31 20.61 0.51 0.69
CA GLY A 31 20.86 1.92 0.44
C GLY A 31 19.64 2.78 0.24
N GLU A 32 18.44 2.21 0.24
CA GLU A 32 17.20 2.98 0.15
C GLU A 32 16.68 3.36 1.51
N THR A 33 16.07 4.55 1.60
CA THR A 33 15.24 4.91 2.75
C THR A 33 13.84 4.33 2.56
N PRO A 34 13.01 4.24 3.62
CA PRO A 34 11.61 3.84 3.44
C PRO A 34 10.86 4.70 2.43
N GLU A 35 11.13 6.00 2.38
CA GLU A 35 10.50 6.91 1.42
C GLU A 35 10.89 6.57 -0.01
N GLN A 36 12.17 6.30 -0.25
CA GLN A 36 12.66 5.95 -1.57
C GLN A 36 12.09 4.62 -2.04
N ALA A 37 12.03 3.65 -1.14
CA ALA A 37 11.47 2.34 -1.46
C ALA A 37 9.98 2.45 -1.80
N ALA A 38 9.24 3.24 -1.03
CA ALA A 38 7.81 3.43 -1.27
C ALA A 38 7.55 4.08 -2.63
N ASP A 39 8.33 5.11 -2.97
CA ASP A 39 8.17 5.80 -4.26
C ASP A 39 8.50 4.84 -5.42
N ARG A 40 9.57 4.07 -5.30
CA ARG A 40 9.94 3.10 -6.34
C ARG A 40 8.88 2.03 -6.53
N GLU A 41 8.40 1.44 -5.43
CA GLU A 41 7.38 0.38 -5.50
C GLU A 41 6.07 0.92 -6.07
N LEU A 42 5.69 2.14 -5.71
CA LEU A 42 4.50 2.78 -6.24
C LEU A 42 4.60 2.95 -7.76
N LYS A 43 5.77 3.38 -8.24
CA LYS A 43 6.02 3.53 -9.68
C LYS A 43 5.98 2.20 -10.41
N GLU A 44 6.55 1.16 -9.80
CA GLU A 44 6.58 -0.17 -10.41
C GLU A 44 5.20 -0.83 -10.42
N GLU A 45 4.46 -0.75 -9.33
CA GLU A 45 3.22 -1.50 -9.17
C GLU A 45 1.98 -0.72 -9.60
N ALA A 46 1.93 0.58 -9.38
CA ALA A 46 0.75 1.38 -9.67
C ALA A 46 0.94 2.41 -10.76
N GLY A 47 2.18 2.68 -11.17
CA GLY A 47 2.45 3.63 -12.25
C GLY A 47 2.38 5.09 -11.84
N PHE A 48 2.63 5.40 -10.55
CA PHE A 48 2.62 6.76 -10.04
C PHE A 48 3.82 7.02 -9.14
N GLY A 49 4.33 8.26 -9.16
CA GLY A 49 5.22 8.76 -8.14
C GLY A 49 4.44 9.68 -7.20
N ALA A 50 5.06 10.12 -6.13
CA ALA A 50 4.42 11.00 -5.16
C ALA A 50 5.30 12.19 -4.83
N ARG A 51 4.71 13.37 -4.75
CA ARG A 51 5.42 14.59 -4.36
C ARG A 51 5.50 14.76 -2.85
N ARG A 52 4.61 14.10 -2.11
CA ARG A 52 4.58 14.17 -0.64
C ARG A 52 4.57 12.76 -0.10
N ILE A 53 5.58 12.41 0.68
CA ILE A 53 5.74 11.08 1.24
C ILE A 53 6.01 11.21 2.74
N ASP A 54 5.15 10.59 3.54
CA ASP A 54 5.27 10.62 5.00
C ASP A 54 5.39 9.19 5.52
N VAL A 55 6.43 8.92 6.30
CA VAL A 55 6.61 7.65 6.99
C VAL A 55 5.92 7.77 8.34
N LEU A 56 4.90 6.94 8.58
CA LEU A 56 4.10 7.04 9.78
C LEU A 56 4.67 6.21 10.93
N ARG A 57 4.91 4.93 10.69
CA ARG A 57 5.42 4.04 11.71
C ARG A 57 5.77 2.68 11.12
N ALA A 58 6.46 1.87 11.91
CA ALA A 58 6.67 0.46 11.59
C ALA A 58 5.56 -0.36 12.22
N LEU A 59 5.13 -1.39 11.52
CA LEU A 59 4.18 -2.38 12.03
C LEU A 59 4.88 -3.73 12.12
N THR A 60 4.58 -4.48 13.17
CA THR A 60 5.11 -5.82 13.32
C THR A 60 4.12 -6.84 12.77
N LEU A 61 4.64 -8.02 12.44
CA LEU A 61 3.83 -9.16 12.02
C LEU A 61 4.22 -10.33 12.92
N ALA A 62 3.27 -10.78 13.75
CA ALA A 62 3.48 -11.89 14.68
C ALA A 62 4.76 -11.73 15.51
N PRO A 63 4.91 -10.65 16.31
CA PRO A 63 6.19 -10.35 16.97
C PRO A 63 6.63 -11.40 17.98
N THR A 64 5.72 -12.24 18.46
CA THR A 64 6.07 -13.34 19.37
C THR A 64 6.94 -14.39 18.66
N TYR A 65 6.80 -14.52 17.34
CA TYR A 65 7.44 -15.60 16.58
C TYR A 65 8.50 -15.09 15.61
N MET A 66 8.47 -13.83 15.22
CA MET A 66 9.34 -13.33 14.17
C MET A 66 9.62 -11.85 14.36
N SER A 67 10.73 -11.38 13.79
CA SER A 67 11.14 -9.99 13.89
C SER A 67 10.73 -9.12 12.70
N HIS A 68 9.91 -9.66 11.80
CA HIS A 68 9.50 -8.94 10.60
C HIS A 68 8.77 -7.65 10.92
N GLN A 69 9.16 -6.58 10.25
CA GLN A 69 8.49 -5.27 10.35
C GLN A 69 8.20 -4.73 8.96
N SER A 70 7.11 -3.98 8.86
CA SER A 70 6.73 -3.26 7.65
C SER A 70 6.62 -1.78 7.98
N TRP A 71 7.16 -0.94 7.11
CA TRP A 71 7.01 0.51 7.26
C TRP A 71 5.71 0.95 6.61
N LEU A 72 4.90 1.69 7.36
CA LEU A 72 3.67 2.31 6.82
C LEU A 72 4.02 3.69 6.31
N VAL A 73 3.76 3.92 5.03
CA VAL A 73 4.10 5.18 4.35
C VAL A 73 2.86 5.69 3.65
N VAL A 74 2.58 6.99 3.79
CA VAL A 74 1.49 7.65 3.07
C VAL A 74 2.11 8.50 1.96
N ALA A 75 1.72 8.20 0.72
CA ALA A 75 2.16 8.92 -0.46
C ALA A 75 0.99 9.74 -1.00
N ARG A 76 1.21 11.05 -1.18
CA ARG A 76 0.17 11.97 -1.63
C ARG A 76 0.67 12.84 -2.78
N ASP A 77 -0.27 13.48 -3.46
CA ASP A 77 0.03 14.35 -4.59
C ASP A 77 0.74 13.55 -5.68
N LEU A 78 0.02 12.57 -6.21
CA LEU A 78 0.58 11.60 -7.16
C LEU A 78 0.71 12.19 -8.55
N TYR A 79 1.69 11.71 -9.28
CA TYR A 79 1.89 12.05 -10.69
C TYR A 79 2.22 10.77 -11.47
N PRO A 80 1.85 10.69 -12.75
CA PRO A 80 2.10 9.48 -13.53
C PRO A 80 3.59 9.26 -13.77
N GLU A 81 4.09 8.10 -13.42
CA GLU A 81 5.43 7.65 -13.78
C GLU A 81 5.51 6.15 -13.57
N ARG A 82 5.77 5.41 -14.65
CA ARG A 82 5.82 3.95 -14.61
C ARG A 82 7.26 3.47 -14.69
N LEU A 83 7.66 2.59 -13.77
CA LEU A 83 8.92 1.87 -13.85
C LEU A 83 8.65 0.39 -14.12
N PRO A 84 9.60 -0.34 -14.75
CA PRO A 84 9.45 -1.79 -14.92
C PRO A 84 9.44 -2.49 -13.55
N GLY A 85 8.49 -3.40 -13.36
CA GLY A 85 8.39 -4.17 -12.14
C GLY A 85 8.86 -5.60 -12.33
N ASP A 86 8.89 -6.35 -11.24
CA ASP A 86 9.33 -7.75 -11.23
C ASP A 86 8.18 -8.73 -11.45
N GLU A 87 6.94 -8.25 -11.49
CA GLU A 87 5.78 -9.09 -11.64
C GLU A 87 5.70 -9.66 -13.07
N PRO A 88 5.27 -10.92 -13.22
CA PRO A 88 5.12 -11.52 -14.55
C PRO A 88 4.04 -10.83 -15.39
N GLU A 89 3.10 -10.13 -14.74
CA GLU A 89 2.07 -9.35 -15.44
C GLU A 89 1.87 -8.03 -14.73
N GLU A 90 1.30 -7.07 -15.43
CA GLU A 90 1.00 -5.75 -14.86
C GLU A 90 -0.14 -5.87 -13.86
N LEU A 91 0.03 -5.25 -12.68
CA LEU A 91 -0.99 -5.29 -11.64
C LEU A 91 -2.14 -4.34 -11.98
N GLU A 92 -3.36 -4.76 -11.66
CA GLU A 92 -4.52 -3.91 -11.83
C GLU A 92 -4.62 -2.93 -10.67
N VAL A 93 -4.75 -1.64 -10.98
CA VAL A 93 -4.91 -0.58 -9.97
C VAL A 93 -6.41 -0.36 -9.75
N VAL A 94 -6.83 -0.41 -8.49
CA VAL A 94 -8.24 -0.27 -8.13
C VAL A 94 -8.39 0.91 -7.17
N PRO A 95 -8.93 2.06 -7.62
CA PRO A 95 -9.20 3.19 -6.72
C PRO A 95 -10.35 2.86 -5.77
N TRP A 96 -10.24 3.35 -4.52
CA TRP A 96 -11.26 3.11 -3.51
C TRP A 96 -11.43 4.35 -2.66
N LYS A 97 -12.67 4.77 -2.44
CA LYS A 97 -12.95 5.95 -1.62
C LYS A 97 -12.75 5.62 -0.14
N LEU A 98 -12.07 6.50 0.58
CA LEU A 98 -11.85 6.32 2.00
C LEU A 98 -13.16 6.30 2.80
N GLN A 99 -14.18 7.01 2.32
CA GLN A 99 -15.49 6.99 2.96
C GLN A 99 -16.18 5.62 2.86
N ASP A 100 -15.72 4.76 1.96
CA ASP A 100 -16.27 3.42 1.73
C ASP A 100 -15.37 2.32 2.30
N LEU A 101 -14.49 2.63 3.25
CA LEU A 101 -13.61 1.62 3.84
C LEU A 101 -14.37 0.51 4.56
N ASP A 102 -15.54 0.82 5.12
CA ASP A 102 -16.36 -0.19 5.77
C ASP A 102 -16.74 -1.32 4.79
N ARG A 103 -17.02 -0.98 3.54
CA ARG A 103 -17.32 -1.98 2.51
C ARG A 103 -16.10 -2.78 2.12
N LEU A 104 -14.94 -2.11 2.04
CA LEU A 104 -13.69 -2.80 1.70
C LEU A 104 -13.32 -3.81 2.78
N MET A 105 -13.49 -3.44 4.05
CA MET A 105 -13.16 -4.30 5.18
C MET A 105 -13.96 -5.60 5.20
N LEU A 106 -15.14 -5.61 4.57
CA LEU A 106 -16.01 -6.77 4.56
C LEU A 106 -15.82 -7.66 3.31
N ARG A 107 -14.98 -7.24 2.38
CA ARG A 107 -14.74 -8.05 1.18
C ARG A 107 -13.83 -9.21 1.48
N GLU A 108 -14.18 -10.37 0.91
CA GLU A 108 -13.37 -11.58 1.10
C GLU A 108 -12.00 -11.48 0.43
N ASP A 109 -11.90 -10.73 -0.67
CA ASP A 109 -10.65 -10.58 -1.40
C ASP A 109 -9.74 -9.48 -0.85
N PHE A 110 -10.07 -8.90 0.31
CA PHE A 110 -9.24 -7.93 1.01
C PHE A 110 -8.98 -8.46 2.42
N SER A 111 -8.01 -9.37 2.55
CA SER A 111 -7.81 -10.12 3.79
C SER A 111 -6.45 -9.92 4.44
N GLU A 112 -5.52 -9.23 3.77
CA GLU A 112 -4.16 -9.09 4.28
C GLU A 112 -4.13 -8.12 5.47
N GLY A 113 -3.70 -8.63 6.65
CA GLY A 113 -3.84 -7.91 7.91
C GLY A 113 -3.11 -6.59 7.97
N ARG A 114 -1.92 -6.48 7.37
CA ARG A 114 -1.15 -5.23 7.36
C ARG A 114 -1.85 -4.15 6.54
N SER A 115 -2.49 -4.54 5.45
CA SER A 115 -3.25 -3.60 4.61
C SER A 115 -4.46 -3.07 5.36
N LEU A 116 -5.17 -3.93 6.09
CA LEU A 116 -6.29 -3.51 6.92
C LEU A 116 -5.86 -2.51 7.98
N ALA A 117 -4.80 -2.84 8.72
CA ALA A 117 -4.28 -1.96 9.77
C ALA A 117 -3.77 -0.64 9.19
N ALA A 118 -3.04 -0.70 8.08
CA ALA A 118 -2.47 0.49 7.44
C ALA A 118 -3.56 1.46 7.00
N LEU A 119 -4.64 0.97 6.41
CA LEU A 119 -5.73 1.85 5.97
C LEU A 119 -6.41 2.55 7.14
N PHE A 120 -6.63 1.83 8.24
CA PHE A 120 -7.23 2.44 9.42
C PHE A 120 -6.33 3.54 9.98
N ILE A 121 -5.04 3.26 10.13
CA ILE A 121 -4.07 4.23 10.65
C ILE A 121 -3.96 5.44 9.73
N ALA A 122 -3.87 5.21 8.42
CA ALA A 122 -3.75 6.30 7.45
C ALA A 122 -4.98 7.18 7.46
N ARG A 123 -6.18 6.59 7.56
CA ARG A 123 -7.41 7.37 7.62
C ARG A 123 -7.42 8.29 8.83
N GLU A 124 -7.04 7.77 10.01
CA GLU A 124 -7.00 8.57 11.23
C GLU A 124 -5.93 9.67 11.14
N TRP A 125 -4.78 9.33 10.56
CA TRP A 125 -3.69 10.30 10.36
C TRP A 125 -4.13 11.45 9.45
N LEU A 126 -4.85 11.13 8.36
CA LEU A 126 -5.32 12.15 7.40
C LEU A 126 -6.35 13.08 8.02
N LYS A 127 -7.19 12.59 8.92
CA LYS A 127 -8.19 13.42 9.60
C LYS A 127 -7.56 14.58 10.36
N GLU A 128 -6.37 14.38 10.91
CA GLU A 128 -5.68 15.41 11.67
C GLU A 128 -5.08 16.51 10.79
N ARG A 129 -5.06 16.31 9.47
CA ARG A 129 -4.44 17.24 8.52
C ARG A 129 -5.44 18.00 7.66
N THR A 130 -6.72 17.82 7.91
CA THR A 130 -7.77 18.52 7.17
C THR A 130 -8.48 19.57 8.00
#